data_07a97d753a46a1fc89247f9be996e277
#
_entry.id   07a97d753a46a1fc89247f9be996e277
#
_cell.length_a   1.000
_cell.length_b   1.000
_cell.length_c   1.000
_cell.angle_alpha   90.00
_cell.angle_beta   90.00
_cell.angle_gamma   90.00
#
_symmetry.space_group_name_H-M   'P 1'
#
loop_
_entity.id
_entity.type
_entity.pdbx_description
1 polymer ?
#
loop_
_entity_poly.entity_id
_entity_poly.type
_entity_poly.pdbx_seq_one_letter_code
_entity_poly.pdbx_strand_id
1 'polypeptide(L)'
;MSFTDSCASTSSSWTEAERLAQLHDLGILDSARDPAYDDLIQIASLVCAAPIALVSLVDATRQWFMAELGFGKDETPRDLAICEHAIVSDGLLVIHDLAADPRTADNPIVTGQPHARFYAGAVIRAKSGVPLGSLCVLDDRARPDGLTPAQSQTLLALVRQASTLIESTRMRAILTEREADIAASERRFRVMTGAMPQMVWTTLPDGFHDFYNDRWYEFTGVPPGSTDGEEWNGMFHPDDQERAWTRWRHSLATGDPYEIEYRLRHHTGAYRWALGRAMPLRDAEGRIERWFGTCTDIEDFKRAEAEARKLAAVVAESKDFIGIADEAGMVLHVNAAGRRLVGLSEATVAGTGIADYFTPESQATVIATVLPTVRRDGWWEGELTFRHFVTGEGIAVLYNVFPVRDEHGSMIGYATVTRDLRERKRAEEARDLLIKELSHRIKNIFAVVGGIAGLSARTDPAAKPFVDAFRERLGALAQAHEYVRPHSPASTPAVQGQTLLGLMRLIMAAYTQDGRERFVIRGDDVAVGDRSATALALIMHEQATNAVKYGGLSTEDGTVTLTGRLDGESYALTWAESGGPPVSAPPTRRGFGTVLADRTVSGQLDGTLKHDWAPGGLVMRVTVPVANLRH
;
A
#
# COMPACT_ATOMS: atom_id res chain seq x y z
N MET A 1 67.59 16.93 -55.78
CA MET A 1 67.32 17.63 -57.06
C MET A 1 65.97 17.09 -57.55
N SER A 2 64.96 17.91 -57.57
CA SER A 2 63.60 17.57 -57.91
C SER A 2 63.50 17.24 -59.37
N PHE A 3 63.09 16.02 -59.69
CA PHE A 3 62.60 15.63 -61.02
C PHE A 3 61.10 15.98 -61.12
N THR A 4 60.85 17.25 -61.38
CA THR A 4 59.60 17.67 -61.99
C THR A 4 59.88 18.20 -63.39
N ASP A 5 59.05 17.78 -64.30
CA ASP A 5 59.00 18.20 -65.72
C ASP A 5 59.92 17.50 -66.74
N SER A 6 59.47 16.33 -67.16
CA SER A 6 59.40 16.01 -68.62
C SER A 6 58.74 14.61 -68.82
N CYS A 7 57.49 14.53 -68.88
CA CYS A 7 56.82 13.45 -69.61
C CYS A 7 55.57 14.05 -70.25
N ALA A 8 55.65 14.17 -71.59
CA ALA A 8 54.59 14.71 -72.42
C ALA A 8 53.29 13.88 -72.36
N SER A 9 52.20 14.52 -72.06
CA SER A 9 50.84 14.32 -72.55
C SER A 9 50.43 12.97 -73.10
N THR A 10 50.00 12.08 -72.22
CA THR A 10 48.82 11.28 -72.44
C THR A 10 47.83 11.71 -71.36
N SER A 11 46.64 12.20 -71.75
CA SER A 11 45.62 12.65 -70.80
C SER A 11 45.12 11.47 -69.98
N SER A 12 45.80 11.19 -68.87
CA SER A 12 45.32 10.24 -67.89
C SER A 12 44.05 10.82 -67.26
N SER A 13 42.97 10.07 -67.31
CA SER A 13 41.66 10.46 -66.72
C SER A 13 41.66 10.44 -65.19
N TRP A 14 42.83 10.41 -64.55
CA TRP A 14 43.04 10.33 -63.11
C TRP A 14 44.28 11.11 -62.67
N THR A 15 44.25 11.62 -61.46
CA THR A 15 45.42 12.22 -60.78
C THR A 15 46.04 11.24 -59.83
N GLU A 16 47.32 11.40 -59.50
CA GLU A 16 48.03 10.53 -58.56
C GLU A 16 47.34 10.55 -57.17
N ALA A 17 46.84 11.69 -56.76
CA ALA A 17 46.11 11.81 -55.48
C ALA A 17 44.80 10.98 -55.50
N GLU A 18 44.05 10.99 -56.60
CA GLU A 18 42.85 10.16 -56.76
C GLU A 18 43.21 8.68 -56.81
N ARG A 19 44.32 8.31 -57.46
CA ARG A 19 44.80 6.95 -57.53
C ARG A 19 45.15 6.39 -56.14
N LEU A 20 45.92 7.14 -55.38
CA LEU A 20 46.31 6.75 -53.99
C LEU A 20 45.10 6.72 -53.06
N ALA A 21 44.23 7.70 -53.14
CA ALA A 21 43.01 7.73 -52.36
C ALA A 21 42.17 6.45 -52.58
N GLN A 22 42.01 6.05 -53.87
CA GLN A 22 41.27 4.86 -54.24
C GLN A 22 41.96 3.56 -53.81
N LEU A 23 43.30 3.49 -53.94
CA LEU A 23 44.07 2.38 -53.46
C LEU A 23 43.92 2.18 -51.90
N HIS A 24 44.00 3.25 -51.15
CA HIS A 24 43.84 3.21 -49.71
C HIS A 24 42.38 2.91 -49.29
N ASP A 25 41.38 3.41 -50.01
CA ASP A 25 39.96 3.13 -49.77
C ASP A 25 39.59 1.66 -49.98
N LEU A 26 40.38 0.93 -50.78
CA LEU A 26 40.20 -0.51 -50.96
C LEU A 26 40.61 -1.32 -49.73
N GLY A 27 41.48 -0.78 -48.86
CA GLY A 27 41.91 -1.43 -47.64
C GLY A 27 42.68 -2.73 -47.82
N ILE A 28 43.33 -2.90 -48.98
CA ILE A 28 43.99 -4.15 -49.37
C ILE A 28 45.50 -4.16 -49.16
N LEU A 29 46.12 -2.98 -48.96
CA LEU A 29 47.52 -2.88 -48.59
C LEU A 29 47.78 -3.53 -47.23
N ASP A 30 48.87 -4.21 -47.09
CA ASP A 30 49.30 -4.92 -45.89
C ASP A 30 48.28 -5.97 -45.38
N SER A 31 47.34 -6.38 -46.24
CA SER A 31 46.41 -7.45 -45.91
C SER A 31 47.10 -8.83 -45.86
N ALA A 32 46.47 -9.78 -45.16
CA ALA A 32 46.97 -11.17 -45.19
C ALA A 32 47.00 -11.72 -46.62
N ARG A 33 48.01 -12.52 -46.93
CA ARG A 33 48.10 -13.18 -48.23
C ARG A 33 46.90 -14.07 -48.49
N ASP A 34 46.26 -13.87 -49.66
CA ASP A 34 45.15 -14.70 -50.11
C ASP A 34 45.70 -15.70 -51.20
N PRO A 35 45.58 -17.01 -50.99
CA PRO A 35 46.05 -18.03 -51.94
C PRO A 35 45.50 -17.80 -53.37
N ALA A 36 44.38 -17.13 -53.54
CA ALA A 36 43.85 -16.86 -54.88
C ALA A 36 44.79 -16.01 -55.74
N TYR A 37 45.54 -15.07 -55.13
CA TYR A 37 46.57 -14.32 -55.88
C TYR A 37 47.82 -15.13 -56.16
N ASP A 38 48.19 -16.04 -55.27
CA ASP A 38 49.30 -16.98 -55.50
C ASP A 38 49.02 -17.90 -56.71
N ASP A 39 47.77 -18.39 -56.84
CA ASP A 39 47.31 -19.13 -57.99
C ASP A 39 47.46 -18.34 -59.30
N LEU A 40 47.10 -17.04 -59.30
CA LEU A 40 47.26 -16.21 -60.50
C LEU A 40 48.70 -16.03 -60.93
N ILE A 41 49.66 -15.82 -60.01
CA ILE A 41 51.05 -15.67 -60.36
C ILE A 41 51.72 -17.01 -60.77
N GLN A 42 51.27 -18.13 -60.20
CA GLN A 42 51.69 -19.44 -60.63
C GLN A 42 51.30 -19.71 -62.09
N ILE A 43 50.04 -19.42 -62.43
CA ILE A 43 49.55 -19.55 -63.80
C ILE A 43 50.33 -18.60 -64.74
N ALA A 44 50.57 -17.35 -64.32
CA ALA A 44 51.30 -16.36 -65.09
C ALA A 44 52.77 -16.87 -65.38
N SER A 45 53.43 -17.33 -64.31
CA SER A 45 54.79 -17.90 -64.42
C SER A 45 54.84 -19.09 -65.38
N LEU A 46 53.95 -20.07 -65.24
CA LEU A 46 53.89 -21.29 -66.07
C LEU A 46 53.59 -20.94 -67.53
N VAL A 47 52.59 -20.15 -67.80
CA VAL A 47 52.17 -19.82 -69.16
C VAL A 47 53.22 -18.95 -69.87
N CYS A 48 53.80 -17.99 -69.16
CA CYS A 48 54.86 -17.14 -69.73
C CYS A 48 56.22 -17.77 -69.65
N ALA A 49 56.38 -18.93 -69.06
CA ALA A 49 57.64 -19.59 -68.82
C ALA A 49 58.69 -18.64 -68.20
N ALA A 50 58.27 -17.84 -67.21
CA ALA A 50 59.06 -16.80 -66.54
C ALA A 50 59.30 -17.20 -65.09
N PRO A 51 60.53 -17.11 -64.57
CA PRO A 51 60.85 -17.56 -63.21
C PRO A 51 60.30 -16.65 -62.13
N ILE A 52 59.94 -15.42 -62.46
CA ILE A 52 59.42 -14.46 -61.52
C ILE A 52 58.04 -13.98 -61.99
N ALA A 53 57.06 -14.00 -61.07
CA ALA A 53 55.73 -13.43 -61.29
C ALA A 53 55.24 -12.72 -60.05
N LEU A 54 54.57 -11.57 -60.20
CA LEU A 54 54.12 -10.69 -59.09
C LEU A 54 52.72 -10.18 -59.35
N VAL A 55 51.90 -10.10 -58.29
CA VAL A 55 50.77 -9.19 -58.20
C VAL A 55 51.18 -8.08 -57.28
N SER A 56 51.33 -6.89 -57.82
CA SER A 56 51.83 -5.72 -57.08
C SER A 56 50.90 -4.56 -57.11
N LEU A 57 50.85 -3.84 -56.00
CA LEU A 57 50.15 -2.53 -55.85
C LEU A 57 51.19 -1.43 -55.66
N VAL A 58 50.99 -0.29 -56.36
CA VAL A 58 51.94 0.82 -56.32
C VAL A 58 51.39 1.88 -55.36
N ASP A 59 52.00 1.94 -54.14
CA ASP A 59 51.66 2.93 -53.12
C ASP A 59 52.48 4.23 -53.28
N ALA A 60 52.30 5.19 -52.36
CA ALA A 60 52.97 6.47 -52.39
C ALA A 60 54.51 6.38 -52.38
N THR A 61 55.07 5.47 -51.60
CA THR A 61 56.51 5.32 -51.35
C THR A 61 57.09 3.96 -51.69
N ARG A 62 56.20 2.98 -51.91
CA ARG A 62 56.58 1.58 -52.10
C ARG A 62 55.72 0.90 -53.16
N GLN A 63 56.21 -0.19 -53.70
CA GLN A 63 55.49 -1.21 -54.44
C GLN A 63 55.31 -2.41 -53.51
N TRP A 64 54.08 -2.71 -53.14
CA TRP A 64 53.72 -3.80 -52.23
C TRP A 64 53.24 -5.01 -53.05
N PHE A 65 53.72 -6.24 -52.70
CA PHE A 65 53.33 -7.42 -53.40
C PHE A 65 52.25 -8.21 -52.69
N MET A 66 51.08 -8.26 -53.31
CA MET A 66 49.96 -9.10 -52.86
C MET A 66 50.30 -10.58 -52.96
N ALA A 67 51.02 -10.91 -54.01
CA ALA A 67 51.57 -12.23 -54.23
C ALA A 67 52.93 -12.12 -54.96
N GLU A 68 53.87 -12.97 -54.61
CA GLU A 68 55.19 -13.00 -55.23
C GLU A 68 55.65 -14.47 -55.44
N LEU A 69 56.28 -14.71 -56.59
CA LEU A 69 56.90 -15.96 -56.93
C LEU A 69 58.31 -15.68 -57.52
N GLY A 70 59.34 -16.20 -56.87
CA GLY A 70 60.74 -16.13 -57.37
C GLY A 70 61.44 -14.77 -57.17
N PHE A 71 60.82 -13.79 -56.54
CA PHE A 71 61.44 -12.48 -56.31
C PHE A 71 62.04 -12.35 -54.89
N GLY A 72 61.49 -13.04 -53.90
CA GLY A 72 62.05 -13.18 -52.56
C GLY A 72 61.91 -11.92 -51.66
N LYS A 73 60.98 -11.01 -51.93
CA LYS A 73 60.70 -9.83 -51.15
C LYS A 73 59.21 -9.58 -51.15
N ASP A 74 58.71 -8.95 -50.09
CA ASP A 74 57.28 -8.58 -49.98
C ASP A 74 56.99 -7.18 -50.51
N GLU A 75 58.02 -6.34 -50.70
CA GLU A 75 57.88 -4.98 -51.21
C GLU A 75 59.23 -4.46 -51.78
N THR A 76 59.14 -3.40 -52.54
CA THR A 76 60.30 -2.62 -53.01
C THR A 76 59.99 -1.12 -52.88
N PRO A 77 61.06 -0.29 -52.73
CA PRO A 77 60.90 1.17 -52.89
C PRO A 77 60.25 1.54 -54.23
N ARG A 78 59.39 2.54 -54.25
CA ARG A 78 58.66 2.91 -55.47
C ARG A 78 59.54 3.34 -56.61
N ASP A 79 60.61 4.04 -56.33
CA ASP A 79 61.60 4.47 -57.30
C ASP A 79 62.32 3.35 -58.02
N LEU A 80 62.23 2.13 -57.47
CA LEU A 80 62.75 0.90 -58.09
C LEU A 80 61.71 0.06 -58.82
N ALA A 81 60.46 0.50 -58.78
CA ALA A 81 59.32 -0.24 -59.27
C ALA A 81 59.15 -0.13 -60.81
N ILE A 82 59.55 -1.16 -61.57
CA ILE A 82 59.25 -1.22 -63.00
C ILE A 82 57.77 -1.16 -63.27
N CYS A 83 56.91 -1.63 -62.33
CA CYS A 83 55.46 -1.58 -62.43
C CYS A 83 54.90 -0.16 -62.45
N GLU A 84 55.68 0.84 -62.00
CA GLU A 84 55.27 2.28 -62.09
C GLU A 84 55.15 2.67 -63.60
N HIS A 85 55.98 2.15 -64.44
CA HIS A 85 55.85 2.36 -65.89
C HIS A 85 54.68 1.58 -66.50
N ALA A 86 54.29 0.48 -65.87
CA ALA A 86 53.09 -0.26 -66.30
C ALA A 86 51.79 0.47 -66.00
N ILE A 87 51.65 1.09 -64.80
CA ILE A 87 50.37 1.75 -64.39
C ILE A 87 49.99 2.96 -65.25
N VAL A 88 50.96 3.57 -65.92
CA VAL A 88 50.72 4.69 -66.86
C VAL A 88 50.48 4.24 -68.28
N SER A 89 50.55 2.93 -68.55
CA SER A 89 50.36 2.32 -69.88
C SER A 89 48.87 1.95 -70.09
N ASP A 90 48.46 1.85 -71.37
CA ASP A 90 47.11 1.45 -71.74
C ASP A 90 46.94 -0.08 -71.88
N GLY A 91 47.41 -0.84 -70.88
CA GLY A 91 47.14 -2.29 -70.84
C GLY A 91 48.33 -3.15 -70.49
N LEU A 92 49.02 -3.72 -71.49
CA LEU A 92 50.15 -4.56 -71.25
C LEU A 92 51.46 -3.86 -71.66
N LEU A 93 52.35 -3.65 -70.71
CA LEU A 93 53.70 -3.16 -70.94
C LEU A 93 54.64 -4.36 -71.13
N VAL A 94 55.34 -4.39 -72.28
CA VAL A 94 56.39 -5.40 -72.52
C VAL A 94 57.71 -4.69 -72.78
N ILE A 95 58.74 -5.09 -72.02
CA ILE A 95 60.14 -4.62 -72.17
C ILE A 95 60.97 -5.83 -72.51
N HIS A 96 61.48 -5.90 -73.78
CA HIS A 96 62.14 -7.02 -74.31
C HIS A 96 63.52 -7.26 -73.70
N ASP A 97 64.23 -6.18 -73.33
CA ASP A 97 65.49 -6.20 -72.62
C ASP A 97 65.59 -5.00 -71.71
N LEU A 98 65.43 -5.23 -70.39
CA LEU A 98 65.49 -4.22 -69.33
C LEU A 98 66.84 -3.52 -69.28
N ALA A 99 67.93 -4.15 -69.61
CA ALA A 99 69.25 -3.53 -69.64
C ALA A 99 69.52 -2.64 -70.90
N ALA A 100 68.70 -2.80 -71.92
CA ALA A 100 68.76 -1.95 -73.13
C ALA A 100 67.72 -0.85 -73.14
N ASP A 101 66.72 -0.88 -72.24
CA ASP A 101 65.71 0.14 -72.11
C ASP A 101 66.14 1.32 -71.18
N PRO A 102 66.17 2.54 -71.70
CA PRO A 102 66.65 3.70 -70.94
C PRO A 102 65.91 3.99 -69.62
N ARG A 103 64.72 3.45 -69.47
CA ARG A 103 63.90 3.62 -68.25
C ARG A 103 64.33 2.69 -67.13
N THR A 104 65.01 1.62 -67.45
CA THR A 104 65.25 0.50 -66.51
C THR A 104 66.73 0.05 -66.45
N ALA A 105 67.59 0.51 -67.39
CA ALA A 105 68.98 0.04 -67.55
C ALA A 105 69.82 0.17 -66.22
N ASP A 106 69.61 1.23 -65.49
CA ASP A 106 70.31 1.50 -64.20
C ASP A 106 69.59 0.95 -62.97
N ASN A 107 68.46 0.30 -63.15
CA ASN A 107 67.62 -0.16 -62.04
C ASN A 107 68.36 -1.31 -61.26
N PRO A 108 68.46 -1.29 -59.96
CA PRO A 108 69.15 -2.30 -59.16
C PRO A 108 68.63 -3.74 -59.38
N ILE A 109 67.40 -3.94 -59.78
CA ILE A 109 66.88 -5.31 -60.09
C ILE A 109 67.36 -5.81 -61.45
N VAL A 110 67.89 -4.94 -62.29
CA VAL A 110 68.54 -5.23 -63.60
C VAL A 110 70.05 -5.39 -63.44
N THR A 111 70.69 -4.44 -62.75
CA THR A 111 72.15 -4.45 -62.57
C THR A 111 72.64 -5.39 -61.45
N GLY A 112 71.77 -5.67 -60.46
CA GLY A 112 71.96 -6.57 -59.34
C GLY A 112 70.97 -7.75 -59.37
N GLN A 113 70.90 -8.50 -58.26
CA GLN A 113 69.90 -9.59 -58.14
C GLN A 113 68.47 -9.08 -58.18
N PRO A 114 67.57 -9.69 -58.97
CA PRO A 114 67.65 -10.97 -59.66
C PRO A 114 68.23 -10.93 -61.09
N HIS A 115 68.86 -9.82 -61.51
CA HIS A 115 69.42 -9.61 -62.87
C HIS A 115 68.35 -9.69 -63.96
N ALA A 116 67.20 -9.09 -63.70
CA ALA A 116 66.08 -9.16 -64.61
C ALA A 116 66.41 -8.54 -65.98
N ARG A 117 66.12 -9.27 -67.04
CA ARG A 117 66.37 -8.83 -68.45
C ARG A 117 65.09 -8.64 -69.25
N PHE A 118 63.99 -9.27 -68.85
CA PHE A 118 62.69 -9.14 -69.49
C PHE A 118 61.61 -8.76 -68.49
N TYR A 119 60.68 -7.94 -68.91
CA TYR A 119 59.46 -7.56 -68.11
C TYR A 119 58.23 -7.58 -69.00
N ALA A 120 57.15 -8.16 -68.51
CA ALA A 120 55.84 -7.98 -69.06
C ALA A 120 54.83 -7.85 -67.94
N GLY A 121 54.11 -6.72 -67.89
CA GLY A 121 53.17 -6.42 -66.86
C GLY A 121 51.86 -5.79 -67.39
N ALA A 122 50.77 -6.37 -66.92
CA ALA A 122 49.41 -5.87 -67.25
C ALA A 122 48.84 -5.10 -66.06
N VAL A 123 48.16 -3.99 -66.32
CA VAL A 123 47.69 -3.03 -65.29
C VAL A 123 46.47 -3.53 -64.60
N ILE A 124 46.50 -3.64 -63.26
CA ILE A 124 45.38 -3.89 -62.42
C ILE A 124 44.63 -2.56 -62.24
N ARG A 125 43.36 -2.52 -62.58
CA ARG A 125 42.53 -1.32 -62.44
C ARG A 125 41.37 -1.56 -61.46
N ALA A 126 41.02 -0.53 -60.70
CA ALA A 126 39.77 -0.49 -59.97
C ALA A 126 38.57 -0.40 -60.97
N LYS A 127 37.36 -0.66 -60.49
CA LYS A 127 36.13 -0.56 -61.25
C LYS A 127 35.92 0.84 -61.87
N SER A 128 36.48 1.88 -61.26
CA SER A 128 36.51 3.25 -61.79
C SER A 128 37.44 3.43 -62.99
N GLY A 129 38.26 2.45 -63.33
CA GLY A 129 39.31 2.53 -64.33
C GLY A 129 40.66 3.04 -63.83
N VAL A 130 40.77 3.48 -62.58
CA VAL A 130 42.00 3.98 -61.98
C VAL A 130 43.00 2.83 -61.79
N PRO A 131 44.27 2.99 -62.20
CA PRO A 131 45.28 1.94 -62.04
C PRO A 131 45.73 1.79 -60.57
N LEU A 132 45.80 0.59 -60.07
CA LEU A 132 46.18 0.27 -58.69
C LEU A 132 47.61 -0.30 -58.65
N GLY A 133 47.96 -1.06 -59.65
CA GLY A 133 49.22 -1.82 -59.70
C GLY A 133 49.31 -2.66 -61.00
N SER A 134 50.04 -3.75 -60.95
CA SER A 134 50.19 -4.66 -62.09
C SER A 134 50.34 -6.14 -61.68
N LEU A 135 49.89 -7.02 -62.54
CA LEU A 135 50.34 -8.40 -62.58
C LEU A 135 51.43 -8.50 -63.60
N CYS A 136 52.63 -8.93 -63.22
CA CYS A 136 53.76 -8.96 -64.13
C CYS A 136 54.57 -10.25 -63.99
N VAL A 137 55.28 -10.50 -65.03
CA VAL A 137 56.32 -11.57 -65.07
C VAL A 137 57.67 -10.96 -65.47
N LEU A 138 58.74 -11.48 -64.88
CA LEU A 138 60.10 -11.07 -65.16
C LEU A 138 60.97 -12.37 -65.47
N ASP A 139 61.97 -12.16 -66.32
CA ASP A 139 62.91 -13.18 -66.67
C ASP A 139 64.35 -12.64 -66.59
N ASP A 140 65.29 -13.49 -66.23
CA ASP A 140 66.75 -13.21 -66.22
C ASP A 140 67.39 -13.22 -67.63
N ARG A 141 66.54 -13.52 -68.68
CA ARG A 141 66.91 -13.54 -70.07
C ARG A 141 66.14 -12.52 -70.88
N ALA A 142 66.79 -11.81 -71.75
CA ALA A 142 66.14 -10.95 -72.72
C ALA A 142 65.26 -11.76 -73.65
N ARG A 143 64.13 -11.25 -74.05
CA ARG A 143 63.19 -11.88 -74.99
C ARG A 143 62.90 -10.97 -76.17
N PRO A 144 63.70 -11.03 -77.26
CA PRO A 144 63.56 -10.16 -78.42
C PRO A 144 62.20 -10.22 -79.07
N ASP A 145 61.58 -11.39 -79.08
CA ASP A 145 60.23 -11.61 -79.62
C ASP A 145 59.10 -11.28 -78.66
N GLY A 146 59.44 -10.91 -77.38
CA GLY A 146 58.48 -10.56 -76.31
C GLY A 146 57.64 -11.74 -75.86
N LEU A 147 56.33 -11.49 -75.69
CA LEU A 147 55.33 -12.51 -75.40
C LEU A 147 54.55 -12.92 -76.61
N THR A 148 54.23 -14.21 -76.71
CA THR A 148 53.28 -14.68 -77.72
C THR A 148 51.86 -14.06 -77.50
N PRO A 149 51.05 -14.03 -78.57
CA PRO A 149 49.67 -13.53 -78.41
C PRO A 149 48.87 -14.28 -77.33
N ALA A 150 49.07 -15.60 -77.18
CA ALA A 150 48.44 -16.42 -76.16
C ALA A 150 48.88 -16.04 -74.73
N GLN A 151 50.19 -15.80 -74.52
CA GLN A 151 50.76 -15.34 -73.28
C GLN A 151 50.21 -13.93 -72.88
N SER A 152 50.18 -13.02 -73.81
CA SER A 152 49.62 -11.66 -73.62
C SER A 152 48.16 -11.70 -73.25
N GLN A 153 47.35 -12.51 -73.95
CA GLN A 153 45.93 -12.69 -73.63
C GLN A 153 45.71 -13.29 -72.25
N THR A 154 46.57 -14.26 -71.87
CA THR A 154 46.50 -14.86 -70.53
C THR A 154 46.83 -13.87 -69.44
N LEU A 155 47.90 -13.06 -69.54
CA LEU A 155 48.19 -12.00 -68.57
C LEU A 155 47.06 -11.03 -68.43
N LEU A 156 46.47 -10.57 -69.53
CA LEU A 156 45.29 -9.67 -69.52
C LEU A 156 44.07 -10.34 -68.87
N ALA A 157 43.87 -11.64 -69.04
CA ALA A 157 42.79 -12.39 -68.37
C ALA A 157 43.03 -12.50 -66.85
N LEU A 158 44.29 -12.84 -66.46
CA LEU A 158 44.65 -12.94 -65.04
C LEU A 158 44.54 -11.61 -64.32
N VAL A 159 44.88 -10.49 -64.93
CA VAL A 159 44.66 -9.14 -64.37
C VAL A 159 43.18 -8.84 -64.14
N ARG A 160 42.32 -9.23 -65.10
CA ARG A 160 40.84 -9.06 -64.85
C ARG A 160 40.39 -9.89 -63.68
N GLN A 161 40.95 -11.11 -63.48
CA GLN A 161 40.64 -11.92 -62.28
C GLN A 161 41.18 -11.27 -61.01
N ALA A 162 42.44 -10.76 -61.03
CA ALA A 162 42.98 -10.01 -59.89
C ALA A 162 42.13 -8.80 -59.52
N SER A 163 41.70 -8.00 -60.51
CA SER A 163 40.80 -6.88 -60.26
C SER A 163 39.46 -7.32 -59.66
N THR A 164 38.85 -8.41 -60.14
CA THR A 164 37.61 -8.98 -59.58
C THR A 164 37.78 -9.46 -58.13
N LEU A 165 38.90 -10.11 -57.80
CA LEU A 165 39.20 -10.53 -56.44
C LEU A 165 39.36 -9.36 -55.48
N ILE A 166 40.06 -8.29 -55.88
CA ILE A 166 40.18 -7.05 -55.10
C ILE A 166 38.80 -6.47 -54.76
N GLU A 167 37.92 -6.32 -55.77
CA GLU A 167 36.55 -5.77 -55.56
C GLU A 167 35.68 -6.69 -54.67
N SER A 168 35.81 -8.04 -54.83
CA SER A 168 35.05 -8.98 -54.00
C SER A 168 35.48 -8.96 -52.54
N THR A 169 36.76 -8.80 -52.27
CA THR A 169 37.30 -8.68 -50.90
C THR A 169 36.79 -7.42 -50.22
N ARG A 170 36.79 -6.29 -50.93
CA ARG A 170 36.19 -5.05 -50.44
C ARG A 170 34.70 -5.20 -50.10
N MET A 171 33.92 -5.79 -51.00
CA MET A 171 32.48 -5.98 -50.80
C MET A 171 32.19 -6.85 -49.57
N ARG A 172 32.96 -7.92 -49.36
CA ARG A 172 32.82 -8.77 -48.17
C ARG A 172 33.08 -7.97 -46.89
N ALA A 173 34.16 -7.16 -46.86
CA ALA A 173 34.49 -6.35 -45.70
C ALA A 173 33.34 -5.37 -45.33
N ILE A 174 32.78 -4.68 -46.33
CA ILE A 174 31.61 -3.74 -46.13
C ILE A 174 30.38 -4.50 -45.61
N LEU A 175 30.06 -5.69 -46.14
CA LEU A 175 28.93 -6.49 -45.68
C LEU A 175 29.10 -6.93 -44.23
N THR A 176 30.32 -7.43 -43.86
CA THR A 176 30.62 -7.85 -42.49
C THR A 176 30.49 -6.67 -41.49
N GLU A 177 30.99 -5.49 -41.87
CA GLU A 177 30.85 -4.29 -41.02
C GLU A 177 29.37 -3.92 -40.81
N ARG A 178 28.57 -3.89 -41.90
CA ARG A 178 27.14 -3.61 -41.81
C ARG A 178 26.37 -4.64 -40.96
N GLU A 179 26.68 -5.92 -41.13
CA GLU A 179 26.09 -6.99 -40.31
C GLU A 179 26.43 -6.80 -38.83
N ALA A 180 27.68 -6.44 -38.52
CA ALA A 180 28.11 -6.15 -37.15
C ALA A 180 27.38 -4.93 -36.56
N ASP A 181 27.20 -3.87 -37.34
CA ASP A 181 26.47 -2.67 -36.92
C ASP A 181 24.98 -2.95 -36.66
N ILE A 182 24.33 -3.72 -37.53
CA ILE A 182 22.96 -4.17 -37.36
C ILE A 182 22.84 -4.98 -36.07
N ALA A 183 23.70 -5.99 -35.90
CA ALA A 183 23.70 -6.84 -34.70
C ALA A 183 23.99 -6.04 -33.41
N ALA A 184 24.87 -5.03 -33.49
CA ALA A 184 25.14 -4.14 -32.37
C ALA A 184 23.92 -3.24 -32.00
N SER A 185 23.22 -2.76 -33.04
CA SER A 185 21.98 -1.96 -32.87
C SER A 185 20.85 -2.78 -32.25
N GLU A 186 20.62 -4.01 -32.75
CA GLU A 186 19.63 -4.94 -32.20
C GLU A 186 19.93 -5.29 -30.73
N ARG A 187 21.21 -5.58 -30.42
CA ARG A 187 21.61 -5.85 -29.03
C ARG A 187 21.34 -4.64 -28.12
N ARG A 188 21.70 -3.43 -28.56
CA ARG A 188 21.43 -2.20 -27.81
C ARG A 188 19.93 -2.03 -27.54
N PHE A 189 19.09 -2.22 -28.56
CA PHE A 189 17.65 -2.15 -28.45
C PHE A 189 17.10 -3.16 -27.43
N ARG A 190 17.52 -4.44 -27.50
CA ARG A 190 17.09 -5.48 -26.52
C ARG A 190 17.53 -5.19 -25.10
N VAL A 191 18.78 -4.74 -24.92
CA VAL A 191 19.29 -4.37 -23.59
C VAL A 191 18.51 -3.19 -23.01
N MET A 192 18.25 -2.15 -23.82
CA MET A 192 17.50 -0.98 -23.37
C MET A 192 16.07 -1.34 -22.99
N THR A 193 15.35 -2.08 -23.82
CA THR A 193 13.96 -2.49 -23.55
C THR A 193 13.87 -3.50 -22.40
N GLY A 194 14.85 -4.40 -22.26
CA GLY A 194 14.91 -5.36 -21.15
C GLY A 194 15.24 -4.73 -19.80
N ALA A 195 16.01 -3.62 -19.79
CA ALA A 195 16.29 -2.86 -18.57
C ALA A 195 15.10 -2.01 -18.06
N MET A 196 14.08 -1.79 -18.88
CA MET A 196 12.88 -1.05 -18.48
C MET A 196 12.03 -1.92 -17.55
N PRO A 197 11.51 -1.36 -16.44
CA PRO A 197 10.63 -2.09 -15.54
C PRO A 197 9.24 -2.36 -16.14
N GLN A 198 8.94 -1.81 -17.29
CA GLN A 198 7.67 -1.93 -18.00
C GLN A 198 7.73 -3.02 -19.07
N MET A 199 6.58 -3.62 -19.34
CA MET A 199 6.38 -4.45 -20.53
C MET A 199 6.40 -3.53 -21.75
N VAL A 200 7.31 -3.79 -22.68
CA VAL A 200 7.48 -3.00 -23.93
C VAL A 200 7.11 -3.88 -25.11
N TRP A 201 6.39 -3.29 -26.06
CA TRP A 201 5.97 -3.96 -27.28
C TRP A 201 6.03 -3.02 -28.48
N THR A 202 6.14 -3.60 -29.65
CA THR A 202 6.04 -2.86 -30.92
C THR A 202 5.08 -3.56 -31.86
N THR A 203 4.51 -2.75 -32.79
CA THR A 203 3.73 -3.32 -33.88
C THR A 203 4.12 -2.69 -35.22
N LEU A 204 3.81 -3.40 -36.28
CA LEU A 204 3.76 -2.85 -37.64
C LEU A 204 2.65 -1.78 -37.74
N PRO A 205 2.61 -1.00 -38.83
CA PRO A 205 1.59 0.04 -39.02
C PRO A 205 0.14 -0.46 -39.00
N ASP A 206 -0.08 -1.70 -39.40
CA ASP A 206 -1.37 -2.39 -39.38
C ASP A 206 -1.82 -2.90 -38.01
N GLY A 207 -0.93 -2.81 -37.00
CA GLY A 207 -1.19 -3.27 -35.64
C GLY A 207 -0.73 -4.69 -35.35
N PHE A 208 -0.04 -5.36 -36.30
CA PHE A 208 0.56 -6.66 -36.07
C PHE A 208 1.70 -6.55 -35.06
N HIS A 209 1.57 -7.17 -33.89
CA HIS A 209 2.60 -7.17 -32.83
C HIS A 209 3.77 -8.07 -33.26
N ASP A 210 4.96 -7.48 -33.33
CA ASP A 210 6.17 -8.13 -33.84
C ASP A 210 7.30 -8.19 -32.81
N PHE A 211 7.11 -7.56 -31.66
CA PHE A 211 8.11 -7.59 -30.58
C PHE A 211 7.48 -7.39 -29.22
N TYR A 212 7.97 -8.14 -28.25
CA TYR A 212 7.78 -7.96 -26.82
C TYR A 212 9.11 -8.12 -26.10
N ASN A 213 9.35 -7.30 -25.04
CA ASN A 213 10.50 -7.48 -24.16
C ASN A 213 10.29 -8.62 -23.16
N ASP A 214 11.36 -9.03 -22.47
CA ASP A 214 11.32 -10.14 -21.51
C ASP A 214 10.29 -9.92 -20.39
N ARG A 215 10.04 -8.65 -20.00
CA ARG A 215 9.06 -8.29 -18.98
C ARG A 215 7.63 -8.69 -19.32
N TRP A 216 7.25 -8.68 -20.59
CA TRP A 216 5.97 -9.18 -21.03
C TRP A 216 5.81 -10.68 -20.73
N TYR A 217 6.80 -11.46 -21.04
CA TYR A 217 6.80 -12.92 -20.83
C TYR A 217 6.91 -13.28 -19.35
N GLU A 218 7.70 -12.55 -18.57
CA GLU A 218 7.79 -12.69 -17.13
C GLU A 218 6.43 -12.40 -16.45
N PHE A 219 5.74 -11.35 -16.89
CA PHE A 219 4.45 -10.96 -16.33
C PHE A 219 3.35 -11.94 -16.72
N THR A 220 3.25 -12.28 -18.00
CA THR A 220 2.13 -13.09 -18.53
C THR A 220 2.34 -14.59 -18.36
N GLY A 221 3.61 -15.03 -18.27
CA GLY A 221 3.99 -16.44 -18.19
C GLY A 221 3.80 -17.23 -19.50
N VAL A 222 3.56 -16.55 -20.62
CA VAL A 222 3.39 -17.21 -21.91
C VAL A 222 4.73 -17.43 -22.61
N PRO A 223 4.85 -18.44 -23.48
CA PRO A 223 6.06 -18.65 -24.28
C PRO A 223 6.35 -17.46 -25.21
N PRO A 224 7.65 -17.15 -25.48
CA PRO A 224 8.00 -16.15 -26.48
C PRO A 224 7.36 -16.41 -27.84
N GLY A 225 6.86 -15.38 -28.49
CA GLY A 225 6.19 -15.44 -29.79
C GLY A 225 4.73 -15.92 -29.77
N SER A 226 4.20 -16.37 -28.62
CA SER A 226 2.82 -16.87 -28.54
C SER A 226 1.76 -15.78 -28.52
N THR A 227 2.16 -14.52 -28.42
CA THR A 227 1.27 -13.35 -28.41
C THR A 227 1.56 -12.40 -29.58
N ASP A 228 2.31 -12.86 -30.56
CA ASP A 228 2.55 -12.11 -31.79
C ASP A 228 1.28 -11.96 -32.62
N GLY A 229 1.23 -10.95 -33.48
CA GLY A 229 0.05 -10.67 -34.28
C GLY A 229 -1.13 -10.17 -33.46
N GLU A 230 -2.25 -10.88 -33.49
CA GLU A 230 -3.50 -10.54 -32.77
C GLU A 230 -3.72 -11.41 -31.50
N GLU A 231 -2.86 -12.38 -31.24
CA GLU A 231 -3.02 -13.33 -30.13
C GLU A 231 -2.91 -12.66 -28.74
N TRP A 232 -2.31 -11.47 -28.67
CA TRP A 232 -2.24 -10.65 -27.46
C TRP A 232 -3.62 -10.34 -26.85
N ASN A 233 -4.68 -10.27 -27.66
CA ASN A 233 -6.02 -9.97 -27.19
C ASN A 233 -6.56 -11.04 -26.22
N GLY A 234 -6.14 -12.28 -26.38
CA GLY A 234 -6.47 -13.37 -25.46
C GLY A 234 -5.90 -13.21 -24.05
N MET A 235 -4.97 -12.29 -23.84
CA MET A 235 -4.38 -11.96 -22.55
C MET A 235 -5.23 -11.00 -21.72
N PHE A 236 -6.18 -10.31 -22.33
CA PHE A 236 -7.06 -9.37 -21.64
C PHE A 236 -8.24 -10.07 -20.97
N HIS A 237 -8.74 -9.46 -19.90
CA HIS A 237 -9.98 -9.92 -19.30
C HIS A 237 -11.12 -9.87 -20.33
N PRO A 238 -11.99 -10.87 -20.41
CA PRO A 238 -13.07 -10.92 -21.42
C PRO A 238 -13.90 -9.63 -21.54
N ASP A 239 -14.24 -9.02 -20.39
CA ASP A 239 -15.03 -7.77 -20.38
C ASP A 239 -14.27 -6.56 -20.97
N ASP A 240 -12.92 -6.62 -21.01
CA ASP A 240 -12.09 -5.50 -21.47
C ASP A 240 -11.68 -5.62 -22.95
N GLN A 241 -11.80 -6.83 -23.54
CA GLN A 241 -11.33 -7.12 -24.90
C GLN A 241 -11.95 -6.22 -25.97
N GLU A 242 -13.27 -6.10 -26.00
CA GLU A 242 -13.96 -5.29 -27.02
C GLU A 242 -13.60 -3.82 -26.91
N ARG A 243 -13.50 -3.29 -25.68
CA ARG A 243 -13.11 -1.91 -25.41
C ARG A 243 -11.67 -1.64 -25.85
N ALA A 244 -10.75 -2.58 -25.54
CA ALA A 244 -9.35 -2.47 -25.93
C ALA A 244 -9.18 -2.50 -27.45
N TRP A 245 -9.86 -3.41 -28.15
CA TRP A 245 -9.87 -3.49 -29.61
C TRP A 245 -10.45 -2.23 -30.27
N THR A 246 -11.54 -1.73 -29.75
CA THR A 246 -12.18 -0.52 -30.30
C THR A 246 -11.22 0.68 -30.19
N ARG A 247 -10.58 0.84 -29.05
CA ARG A 247 -9.60 1.91 -28.83
C ARG A 247 -8.36 1.74 -29.71
N TRP A 248 -7.85 0.50 -29.84
CA TRP A 248 -6.69 0.20 -30.67
C TRP A 248 -6.95 0.47 -32.15
N ARG A 249 -8.06 -0.01 -32.69
CA ARG A 249 -8.48 0.26 -34.07
C ARG A 249 -8.66 1.74 -34.37
N HIS A 250 -9.17 2.51 -33.42
CA HIS A 250 -9.23 3.95 -33.57
C HIS A 250 -7.83 4.55 -33.72
N SER A 251 -6.89 4.19 -32.84
CA SER A 251 -5.51 4.67 -32.90
C SER A 251 -4.81 4.29 -34.21
N LEU A 252 -4.99 3.05 -34.69
CA LEU A 252 -4.45 2.61 -35.97
C LEU A 252 -5.01 3.44 -37.16
N ALA A 253 -6.28 3.78 -37.12
CA ALA A 253 -6.95 4.52 -38.21
C ALA A 253 -6.59 6.01 -38.22
N THR A 254 -6.41 6.63 -37.06
CA THR A 254 -6.21 8.09 -36.92
C THR A 254 -4.74 8.47 -36.70
N GLY A 255 -3.95 7.57 -36.16
CA GLY A 255 -2.60 7.87 -35.69
C GLY A 255 -2.57 8.60 -34.36
N ASP A 256 -3.70 8.64 -33.64
CA ASP A 256 -3.77 9.19 -32.28
C ASP A 256 -3.08 8.27 -31.26
N PRO A 257 -2.50 8.82 -30.20
CA PRO A 257 -1.93 8.01 -29.13
C PRO A 257 -2.94 7.00 -28.54
N TYR A 258 -2.50 5.78 -28.33
CA TYR A 258 -3.26 4.77 -27.61
C TYR A 258 -3.04 4.92 -26.12
N GLU A 259 -4.12 5.00 -25.35
CA GLU A 259 -4.07 4.96 -23.89
C GLU A 259 -5.34 4.31 -23.36
N ILE A 260 -5.16 3.27 -22.51
CA ILE A 260 -6.27 2.55 -21.92
C ILE A 260 -5.81 1.79 -20.67
N GLU A 261 -6.68 1.73 -19.67
CA GLU A 261 -6.56 0.82 -18.55
C GLU A 261 -7.37 -0.44 -18.82
N TYR A 262 -6.79 -1.62 -18.60
CA TYR A 262 -7.44 -2.93 -18.76
C TYR A 262 -6.85 -3.94 -17.80
N ARG A 263 -7.54 -5.05 -17.63
CA ARG A 263 -7.07 -6.18 -16.83
C ARG A 263 -6.32 -7.16 -17.72
N LEU A 264 -5.04 -7.37 -17.40
CA LEU A 264 -4.13 -8.26 -18.12
C LEU A 264 -3.89 -9.52 -17.30
N ARG A 265 -3.89 -10.70 -17.94
CA ARG A 265 -3.66 -11.98 -17.29
C ARG A 265 -2.19 -12.11 -16.85
N HIS A 266 -2.00 -12.29 -15.56
CA HIS A 266 -0.69 -12.53 -14.95
C HIS A 266 -0.36 -14.03 -14.95
N HIS A 267 0.92 -14.41 -14.88
CA HIS A 267 1.39 -15.81 -14.87
C HIS A 267 0.77 -16.65 -13.75
N THR A 268 0.29 -16.05 -12.67
CA THR A 268 -0.44 -16.74 -11.59
C THR A 268 -1.86 -17.15 -11.98
N GLY A 269 -2.35 -16.77 -13.15
CA GLY A 269 -3.74 -16.95 -13.58
C GLY A 269 -4.70 -15.84 -13.15
N ALA A 270 -4.29 -14.94 -12.26
CA ALA A 270 -5.08 -13.79 -11.85
C ALA A 270 -5.01 -12.67 -12.91
N TYR A 271 -6.06 -11.85 -12.98
CA TYR A 271 -6.03 -10.63 -13.76
C TYR A 271 -5.54 -9.46 -12.90
N ARG A 272 -4.60 -8.66 -13.45
CA ARG A 272 -4.07 -7.46 -12.81
C ARG A 272 -4.33 -6.23 -13.69
N TRP A 273 -4.58 -5.11 -13.08
CA TRP A 273 -4.75 -3.86 -13.80
C TRP A 273 -3.45 -3.42 -14.45
N ALA A 274 -3.50 -3.14 -15.74
CA ALA A 274 -2.40 -2.61 -16.52
C ALA A 274 -2.83 -1.36 -17.27
N LEU A 275 -1.92 -0.39 -17.39
CA LEU A 275 -2.06 0.80 -18.22
C LEU A 275 -1.30 0.57 -19.52
N GLY A 276 -2.01 0.39 -20.61
CA GLY A 276 -1.47 0.31 -21.97
C GLY A 276 -1.36 1.69 -22.60
N ARG A 277 -0.17 2.03 -23.10
CA ARG A 277 0.11 3.25 -23.85
C ARG A 277 0.88 2.94 -25.11
N ALA A 278 0.57 3.59 -26.22
CA ALA A 278 1.39 3.52 -27.42
C ALA A 278 1.36 4.82 -28.21
N MET A 279 2.46 5.05 -28.93
CA MET A 279 2.63 6.18 -29.84
C MET A 279 3.13 5.70 -31.19
N PRO A 280 2.67 6.33 -32.29
CA PRO A 280 3.17 6.01 -33.62
C PRO A 280 4.53 6.64 -33.85
N LEU A 281 5.46 5.85 -34.37
CA LEU A 281 6.70 6.32 -34.98
C LEU A 281 6.43 6.59 -36.44
N ARG A 282 6.83 7.77 -36.94
CA ARG A 282 6.57 8.19 -38.32
C ARG A 282 7.86 8.35 -39.12
N ASP A 283 7.79 8.01 -40.40
CA ASP A 283 8.88 8.25 -41.34
C ASP A 283 9.02 9.75 -41.67
N ALA A 284 9.99 10.08 -42.53
CA ALA A 284 10.25 11.47 -42.98
C ALA A 284 9.07 12.07 -43.74
N GLU A 285 8.21 11.27 -44.33
CA GLU A 285 7.00 11.65 -45.08
C GLU A 285 5.76 11.72 -44.19
N GLY A 286 5.89 11.47 -42.87
CA GLY A 286 4.80 11.54 -41.90
C GLY A 286 3.91 10.28 -41.82
N ARG A 287 4.23 9.21 -42.56
CA ARG A 287 3.50 7.93 -42.54
C ARG A 287 3.91 7.14 -41.28
N ILE A 288 2.99 6.41 -40.70
CA ILE A 288 3.29 5.55 -39.57
C ILE A 288 4.17 4.38 -40.05
N GLU A 289 5.37 4.30 -39.53
CA GLU A 289 6.31 3.22 -39.80
C GLU A 289 6.12 2.08 -38.79
N ARG A 290 5.82 2.42 -37.51
CA ARG A 290 5.71 1.47 -36.42
C ARG A 290 4.95 2.10 -35.25
N TRP A 291 4.40 1.26 -34.39
CA TRP A 291 3.91 1.69 -33.07
C TRP A 291 4.84 1.20 -31.98
N PHE A 292 5.07 2.04 -31.01
CA PHE A 292 5.79 1.76 -29.78
C PHE A 292 4.86 1.83 -28.60
N GLY A 293 4.77 0.76 -27.81
CA GLY A 293 3.87 0.71 -26.67
C GLY A 293 4.49 0.13 -25.42
N THR A 294 3.86 0.45 -24.30
CA THR A 294 4.18 -0.08 -22.98
C THR A 294 2.91 -0.53 -22.27
N CYS A 295 3.04 -1.58 -21.45
CA CYS A 295 2.05 -1.95 -20.45
C CYS A 295 2.69 -1.82 -19.07
N THR A 296 2.09 -0.99 -18.24
CA THR A 296 2.54 -0.77 -16.85
C THR A 296 1.57 -1.45 -15.91
N ASP A 297 2.05 -2.32 -15.04
CA ASP A 297 1.25 -2.88 -13.94
C ASP A 297 0.86 -1.75 -12.98
N ILE A 298 -0.42 -1.53 -12.80
CA ILE A 298 -1.00 -0.50 -11.91
C ILE A 298 -1.89 -1.12 -10.83
N GLU A 299 -1.78 -2.44 -10.61
CA GLU A 299 -2.61 -3.16 -9.62
C GLU A 299 -2.44 -2.58 -8.22
N ASP A 300 -1.20 -2.34 -7.79
CA ASP A 300 -0.93 -1.81 -6.45
C ASP A 300 -1.46 -0.38 -6.30
N PHE A 301 -1.38 0.43 -7.35
CA PHE A 301 -1.99 1.76 -7.38
C PHE A 301 -3.52 1.68 -7.28
N LYS A 302 -4.16 0.79 -8.06
CA LYS A 302 -5.63 0.59 -8.03
C LYS A 302 -6.10 0.07 -6.67
N ARG A 303 -5.33 -0.83 -6.04
CA ARG A 303 -5.63 -1.31 -4.68
C ARG A 303 -5.53 -0.18 -3.65
N ALA A 304 -4.46 0.59 -3.68
CA ALA A 304 -4.29 1.73 -2.79
C ALA A 304 -5.40 2.78 -2.98
N GLU A 305 -5.76 3.10 -4.23
CA GLU A 305 -6.88 3.99 -4.55
C GLU A 305 -8.21 3.45 -4.02
N ALA A 306 -8.49 2.16 -4.23
CA ALA A 306 -9.72 1.53 -3.76
C ALA A 306 -9.78 1.50 -2.22
N GLU A 307 -8.67 1.22 -1.55
CA GLU A 307 -8.58 1.23 -0.09
C GLU A 307 -8.76 2.64 0.48
N ALA A 308 -8.09 3.64 -0.10
CA ALA A 308 -8.27 5.03 0.28
C ALA A 308 -9.74 5.49 0.09
N ARG A 309 -10.36 5.11 -1.02
CA ARG A 309 -11.78 5.39 -1.29
C ARG A 309 -12.70 4.71 -0.28
N LYS A 310 -12.41 3.45 0.09
CA LYS A 310 -13.15 2.71 1.11
C LYS A 310 -13.04 3.38 2.48
N LEU A 311 -11.84 3.78 2.89
CA LEU A 311 -11.62 4.50 4.15
C LEU A 311 -12.33 5.85 4.16
N ALA A 312 -12.25 6.60 3.07
CA ALA A 312 -12.96 7.87 2.92
C ALA A 312 -14.50 7.69 3.02
N ALA A 313 -15.05 6.61 2.44
CA ALA A 313 -16.46 6.28 2.54
C ALA A 313 -16.87 5.95 3.98
N VAL A 314 -16.05 5.22 4.75
CA VAL A 314 -16.31 4.92 6.17
C VAL A 314 -16.39 6.23 6.98
N VAL A 315 -15.49 7.17 6.75
CA VAL A 315 -15.50 8.48 7.40
C VAL A 315 -16.74 9.30 7.01
N ALA A 316 -17.10 9.29 5.72
CA ALA A 316 -18.25 10.06 5.22
C ALA A 316 -19.59 9.53 5.73
N GLU A 317 -19.77 8.20 5.83
CA GLU A 317 -21.01 7.54 6.26
C GLU A 317 -21.12 7.40 7.79
N SER A 318 -20.07 7.72 8.55
CA SER A 318 -20.13 7.72 10.00
C SER A 318 -21.19 8.69 10.52
N LYS A 319 -21.94 8.25 11.53
CA LYS A 319 -22.92 9.10 12.24
C LYS A 319 -22.27 9.98 13.31
N ASP A 320 -21.09 9.61 13.79
CA ASP A 320 -20.33 10.40 14.75
C ASP A 320 -19.65 11.59 14.03
N PHE A 321 -19.42 12.67 14.74
CA PHE A 321 -18.61 13.78 14.26
C PHE A 321 -17.16 13.31 14.12
N ILE A 322 -16.61 13.38 12.91
CA ILE A 322 -15.19 13.10 12.65
C ILE A 322 -14.56 14.38 12.11
N GLY A 323 -13.51 14.85 12.79
CA GLY A 323 -12.77 16.05 12.42
C GLY A 323 -11.27 15.80 12.36
N ILE A 324 -10.59 16.52 11.48
CA ILE A 324 -9.13 16.53 11.35
C ILE A 324 -8.67 17.98 11.35
N ALA A 325 -7.62 18.26 12.10
CA ALA A 325 -6.98 19.58 12.15
C ALA A 325 -5.46 19.44 12.03
N ASP A 326 -4.80 20.51 11.63
CA ASP A 326 -3.33 20.59 11.56
C ASP A 326 -2.70 20.73 12.97
N GLU A 327 -1.38 20.82 13.02
CA GLU A 327 -0.61 20.99 14.27
C GLU A 327 -0.94 22.29 15.00
N ALA A 328 -1.32 23.35 14.28
CA ALA A 328 -1.73 24.63 14.83
C ALA A 328 -3.16 24.58 15.39
N GLY A 329 -3.91 23.50 15.12
CA GLY A 329 -5.29 23.33 15.51
C GLY A 329 -6.30 23.93 14.51
N MET A 330 -5.86 24.30 13.30
CA MET A 330 -6.76 24.74 12.24
C MET A 330 -7.46 23.53 11.62
N VAL A 331 -8.78 23.58 11.52
CA VAL A 331 -9.58 22.44 11.06
C VAL A 331 -9.47 22.28 9.54
N LEU A 332 -9.00 21.11 9.11
CA LEU A 332 -8.82 20.74 7.71
C LEU A 332 -10.05 20.05 7.12
N HIS A 333 -10.70 19.23 7.94
CA HIS A 333 -11.85 18.43 7.50
C HIS A 333 -12.82 18.14 8.63
N VAL A 334 -14.11 18.14 8.31
CA VAL A 334 -15.20 17.63 9.17
C VAL A 334 -16.14 16.81 8.27
N ASN A 335 -16.48 15.60 8.66
CA ASN A 335 -17.40 14.76 7.91
C ASN A 335 -18.83 15.34 7.85
N ALA A 336 -19.66 14.80 6.96
CA ALA A 336 -21.02 15.30 6.76
C ALA A 336 -21.88 15.27 8.04
N ALA A 337 -21.75 14.22 8.86
CA ALA A 337 -22.48 14.12 10.14
C ALA A 337 -22.04 15.22 11.12
N GLY A 338 -20.74 15.45 11.22
CA GLY A 338 -20.19 16.50 12.07
C GLY A 338 -20.65 17.90 11.65
N ARG A 339 -20.60 18.19 10.35
CA ARG A 339 -21.08 19.48 9.82
C ARG A 339 -22.57 19.71 10.14
N ARG A 340 -23.41 18.68 9.96
CA ARG A 340 -24.83 18.76 10.33
C ARG A 340 -25.03 18.97 11.82
N LEU A 341 -24.25 18.30 12.66
CA LEU A 341 -24.33 18.41 14.11
C LEU A 341 -24.11 19.83 14.59
N VAL A 342 -23.08 20.50 14.06
CA VAL A 342 -22.70 21.86 14.51
C VAL A 342 -23.22 22.98 13.61
N GLY A 343 -23.95 22.67 12.54
CA GLY A 343 -24.59 23.68 11.67
C GLY A 343 -23.60 24.38 10.72
N LEU A 344 -22.57 23.66 10.23
CA LEU A 344 -21.58 24.17 9.26
C LEU A 344 -21.82 23.62 7.86
N SER A 345 -21.50 24.41 6.85
CA SER A 345 -21.34 23.94 5.46
C SER A 345 -19.88 23.52 5.23
N GLU A 346 -19.65 22.81 4.13
CA GLU A 346 -18.29 22.41 3.75
C GLU A 346 -17.37 23.62 3.53
N ALA A 347 -17.88 24.65 2.89
CA ALA A 347 -17.12 25.87 2.60
C ALA A 347 -16.76 26.67 3.88
N THR A 348 -17.52 26.51 4.96
CA THR A 348 -17.33 27.26 6.22
C THR A 348 -16.43 26.53 7.23
N VAL A 349 -16.05 25.29 6.96
CA VAL A 349 -15.08 24.55 7.79
C VAL A 349 -13.69 25.19 7.66
N ALA A 350 -13.31 25.59 6.45
CA ALA A 350 -12.03 26.25 6.22
C ALA A 350 -11.94 27.58 6.99
N GLY A 351 -10.88 27.74 7.77
CA GLY A 351 -10.67 28.93 8.60
C GLY A 351 -11.19 28.83 10.03
N THR A 352 -11.78 27.68 10.44
CA THR A 352 -12.14 27.42 11.85
C THR A 352 -10.98 26.73 12.59
N GLY A 353 -10.84 27.04 13.89
CA GLY A 353 -9.94 26.32 14.78
C GLY A 353 -10.70 25.31 15.64
N ILE A 354 -10.00 24.32 16.19
CA ILE A 354 -10.58 23.30 17.09
C ILE A 354 -11.39 23.96 18.21
N ALA A 355 -10.89 25.04 18.79
CA ALA A 355 -11.51 25.74 19.91
C ALA A 355 -12.86 26.39 19.57
N ASP A 356 -13.09 26.74 18.29
CA ASP A 356 -14.32 27.40 17.84
C ASP A 356 -15.55 26.49 17.90
N TYR A 357 -15.33 25.20 17.96
CA TYR A 357 -16.41 24.20 18.04
C TYR A 357 -17.02 24.08 19.42
N PHE A 358 -16.44 24.69 20.44
CA PHE A 358 -16.88 24.56 21.84
C PHE A 358 -17.57 25.82 22.38
N THR A 359 -18.41 25.62 23.40
CA THR A 359 -18.90 26.72 24.19
C THR A 359 -17.74 27.39 24.96
N PRO A 360 -17.85 28.66 25.37
CA PRO A 360 -16.78 29.39 26.07
C PRO A 360 -16.18 28.64 27.26
N GLU A 361 -17.02 27.94 28.05
CA GLU A 361 -16.60 27.14 29.20
C GLU A 361 -15.76 25.93 28.77
N SER A 362 -16.24 25.15 27.79
CA SER A 362 -15.53 23.99 27.26
C SER A 362 -14.28 24.39 26.47
N GLN A 363 -14.30 25.53 25.78
CA GLN A 363 -13.16 26.08 25.04
C GLN A 363 -11.96 26.32 25.96
N ALA A 364 -12.16 26.88 27.14
CA ALA A 364 -11.10 27.09 28.12
C ALA A 364 -10.44 25.75 28.53
N THR A 365 -11.26 24.72 28.74
CA THR A 365 -10.80 23.36 29.07
C THR A 365 -10.01 22.74 27.92
N VAL A 366 -10.48 22.91 26.67
CA VAL A 366 -9.82 22.37 25.47
C VAL A 366 -8.42 22.95 25.33
N ILE A 367 -8.28 24.26 25.45
CA ILE A 367 -6.99 24.95 25.30
C ILE A 367 -6.04 24.63 26.46
N ALA A 368 -6.53 24.71 27.69
CA ALA A 368 -5.69 24.59 28.89
C ALA A 368 -5.34 23.15 29.26
N THR A 369 -6.21 22.18 28.92
CA THR A 369 -6.07 20.79 29.41
C THR A 369 -6.03 19.79 28.27
N VAL A 370 -7.02 19.80 27.37
CA VAL A 370 -7.20 18.73 26.38
C VAL A 370 -6.05 18.68 25.39
N LEU A 371 -5.78 19.76 24.64
CA LEU A 371 -4.73 19.77 23.63
C LEU A 371 -3.32 19.54 24.21
N PRO A 372 -2.93 20.10 25.37
CA PRO A 372 -1.67 19.76 26.03
C PRO A 372 -1.58 18.28 26.45
N THR A 373 -2.70 17.69 26.93
CA THR A 373 -2.75 16.27 27.30
C THR A 373 -2.57 15.37 26.07
N VAL A 374 -3.25 15.68 24.97
CA VAL A 374 -3.09 14.92 23.70
C VAL A 374 -1.65 14.95 23.19
N ARG A 375 -0.97 16.10 23.27
CA ARG A 375 0.44 16.21 22.88
C ARG A 375 1.37 15.39 23.75
N ARG A 376 1.10 15.32 25.06
CA ARG A 376 1.94 14.61 26.04
C ARG A 376 1.61 13.13 26.09
N ASP A 377 0.32 12.76 26.23
CA ASP A 377 -0.13 11.41 26.58
C ASP A 377 -0.68 10.64 25.36
N GLY A 378 -0.88 11.31 24.23
CA GLY A 378 -1.27 10.69 22.96
C GLY A 378 -2.79 10.54 22.76
N TRP A 379 -3.64 10.87 23.74
CA TRP A 379 -5.10 10.85 23.60
C TRP A 379 -5.80 11.57 24.74
N TRP A 380 -7.04 11.94 24.53
CA TRP A 380 -7.93 12.45 25.58
C TRP A 380 -9.38 12.12 25.25
N GLU A 381 -10.17 11.76 26.28
CA GLU A 381 -11.61 11.54 26.16
C GLU A 381 -12.33 12.15 27.37
N GLY A 382 -13.47 12.78 27.12
CA GLY A 382 -14.34 13.33 28.17
C GLY A 382 -15.58 14.00 27.62
N GLU A 383 -16.53 14.28 28.52
CA GLU A 383 -17.73 15.03 28.18
C GLU A 383 -17.42 16.52 28.10
N LEU A 384 -17.75 17.12 26.95
CA LEU A 384 -17.66 18.56 26.69
C LEU A 384 -18.92 19.05 25.99
N THR A 385 -18.99 20.36 25.75
CA THR A 385 -20.13 20.96 25.06
C THR A 385 -19.68 21.66 23.79
N PHE A 386 -20.11 21.12 22.63
CA PHE A 386 -19.95 21.79 21.34
C PHE A 386 -20.92 22.96 21.24
N ARG A 387 -20.58 23.93 20.41
CA ARG A 387 -21.44 25.08 20.06
C ARG A 387 -22.02 24.86 18.66
N HIS A 388 -23.31 25.00 18.50
CA HIS A 388 -23.94 25.06 17.19
C HIS A 388 -23.67 26.42 16.54
N PHE A 389 -23.02 26.46 15.37
CA PHE A 389 -22.51 27.69 14.77
C PHE A 389 -23.61 28.68 14.35
N VAL A 390 -24.81 28.21 14.02
CA VAL A 390 -25.93 29.06 13.59
C VAL A 390 -26.79 29.51 14.78
N THR A 391 -27.14 28.58 15.68
CA THR A 391 -28.09 28.86 16.78
C THR A 391 -27.39 29.26 18.08
N GLY A 392 -26.11 28.99 18.23
CA GLY A 392 -25.38 29.18 19.49
C GLY A 392 -25.70 28.13 20.57
N GLU A 393 -26.56 27.16 20.30
CA GLU A 393 -26.97 26.11 21.25
C GLU A 393 -25.80 25.23 21.64
N GLY A 394 -25.73 24.86 22.93
CA GLY A 394 -24.78 23.92 23.46
C GLY A 394 -25.19 22.47 23.16
N ILE A 395 -24.30 21.68 22.63
CA ILE A 395 -24.49 20.27 22.27
C ILE A 395 -23.58 19.44 23.17
N ALA A 396 -24.14 18.67 24.09
CA ALA A 396 -23.38 17.75 24.92
C ALA A 396 -22.79 16.62 24.07
N VAL A 397 -21.48 16.46 24.15
CA VAL A 397 -20.73 15.46 23.36
C VAL A 397 -19.75 14.68 24.22
N LEU A 398 -19.47 13.45 23.83
CA LEU A 398 -18.29 12.71 24.28
C LEU A 398 -17.18 12.99 23.24
N TYR A 399 -16.26 13.86 23.62
CA TYR A 399 -15.14 14.29 22.80
C TYR A 399 -13.95 13.35 22.99
N ASN A 400 -13.54 12.70 21.93
CA ASN A 400 -12.34 11.87 21.90
C ASN A 400 -11.39 12.45 20.85
N VAL A 401 -10.16 12.75 21.23
CA VAL A 401 -9.16 13.39 20.37
C VAL A 401 -7.78 12.75 20.55
N PHE A 402 -7.08 12.57 19.43
CA PHE A 402 -5.76 11.95 19.37
C PHE A 402 -4.89 12.59 18.29
N PRO A 403 -3.54 12.47 18.37
CA PRO A 403 -2.64 13.03 17.38
C PRO A 403 -2.59 12.16 16.12
N VAL A 404 -2.54 12.80 14.97
CA VAL A 404 -2.16 12.17 13.70
C VAL A 404 -0.65 12.30 13.55
N ARG A 405 0.03 11.21 13.17
CA ARG A 405 1.49 11.16 13.03
C ARG A 405 1.89 10.74 11.62
N ASP A 406 3.04 11.22 11.18
CA ASP A 406 3.68 10.81 9.92
C ASP A 406 4.42 9.46 10.06
N GLU A 407 5.05 9.00 8.98
CA GLU A 407 5.85 7.77 8.95
C GLU A 407 7.05 7.78 9.90
N HIS A 408 7.51 8.97 10.32
CA HIS A 408 8.64 9.17 11.24
C HIS A 408 8.18 9.31 12.69
N GLY A 409 6.84 9.22 12.97
CA GLY A 409 6.27 9.37 14.28
C GLY A 409 6.08 10.83 14.73
N SER A 410 6.40 11.82 13.87
CA SER A 410 6.18 13.23 14.15
C SER A 410 4.69 13.55 14.06
N MET A 411 4.20 14.38 14.98
CA MET A 411 2.82 14.81 14.97
C MET A 411 2.58 15.77 13.80
N ILE A 412 1.58 15.47 12.97
CA ILE A 412 1.16 16.30 11.84
C ILE A 412 -0.22 16.93 12.03
N GLY A 413 -0.89 16.65 13.15
CA GLY A 413 -2.20 17.22 13.44
C GLY A 413 -2.97 16.46 14.49
N TYR A 414 -4.25 16.79 14.58
CA TYR A 414 -5.22 16.18 15.49
C TYR A 414 -6.35 15.53 14.71
N ALA A 415 -6.84 14.41 15.22
CA ALA A 415 -8.10 13.82 14.77
C ALA A 415 -9.05 13.61 15.95
N THR A 416 -10.33 13.72 15.67
CA THR A 416 -11.39 13.48 16.68
C THR A 416 -12.49 12.60 16.12
N VAL A 417 -13.01 11.72 17.00
CA VAL A 417 -14.27 11.00 16.82
C VAL A 417 -15.16 11.36 18.00
N THR A 418 -16.18 12.15 17.75
CA THR A 418 -16.99 12.75 18.80
C THR A 418 -18.44 12.30 18.67
N ARG A 419 -19.00 11.81 19.76
CA ARG A 419 -20.37 11.29 19.82
C ARG A 419 -21.33 12.29 20.45
N ASP A 420 -22.48 12.51 19.82
CA ASP A 420 -23.59 13.28 20.36
C ASP A 420 -24.24 12.53 21.55
N LEU A 421 -24.31 13.17 22.71
CA LEU A 421 -24.88 12.60 23.94
C LEU A 421 -26.32 13.00 24.18
N ARG A 422 -26.93 13.85 23.34
CA ARG A 422 -28.26 14.39 23.59
C ARG A 422 -29.33 13.31 23.71
N GLU A 423 -29.34 12.31 22.83
CA GLU A 423 -30.31 11.20 22.90
C GLU A 423 -30.11 10.37 24.17
N ARG A 424 -28.88 10.08 24.55
CA ARG A 424 -28.55 9.34 25.75
C ARG A 424 -29.01 10.11 27.00
N LYS A 425 -28.64 11.39 27.11
CA LYS A 425 -29.05 12.23 28.26
C LYS A 425 -30.56 12.36 28.38
N ARG A 426 -31.27 12.56 27.25
CA ARG A 426 -32.74 12.57 27.24
C ARG A 426 -33.35 11.26 27.72
N ALA A 427 -32.79 10.12 27.29
CA ALA A 427 -33.24 8.80 27.74
C ALA A 427 -32.97 8.58 29.24
N GLU A 428 -31.82 9.01 29.74
CA GLU A 428 -31.49 8.98 31.16
C GLU A 428 -32.44 9.86 31.99
N GLU A 429 -32.69 11.10 31.58
CA GLU A 429 -33.65 12.02 32.22
C GLU A 429 -35.08 11.49 32.22
N ALA A 430 -35.53 10.93 31.08
CA ALA A 430 -36.85 10.32 30.97
C ALA A 430 -37.00 9.10 31.90
N ARG A 431 -35.96 8.26 31.99
CA ARG A 431 -35.91 7.12 32.92
C ARG A 431 -36.03 7.60 34.37
N ASP A 432 -35.25 8.61 34.74
CA ASP A 432 -35.25 9.15 36.10
C ASP A 432 -36.61 9.78 36.48
N LEU A 433 -37.24 10.46 35.52
CA LEU A 433 -38.60 10.99 35.69
C LEU A 433 -39.61 9.86 35.89
N LEU A 434 -39.57 8.78 35.12
CA LEU A 434 -40.43 7.61 35.26
C LEU A 434 -40.26 6.94 36.64
N ILE A 435 -39.04 6.76 37.12
CA ILE A 435 -38.74 6.22 38.43
C ILE A 435 -39.37 7.11 39.53
N LYS A 436 -39.25 8.41 39.39
CA LYS A 436 -39.85 9.37 40.32
C LYS A 436 -41.37 9.27 40.34
N GLU A 437 -42.02 9.18 39.18
CA GLU A 437 -43.50 9.08 39.09
C GLU A 437 -43.98 7.73 39.65
N LEU A 438 -43.32 6.62 39.35
CA LEU A 438 -43.67 5.31 39.90
C LEU A 438 -43.61 5.29 41.42
N SER A 439 -42.59 5.89 42.01
CA SER A 439 -42.48 6.01 43.47
C SER A 439 -43.63 6.83 44.10
N HIS A 440 -44.00 7.92 43.45
CA HIS A 440 -45.16 8.69 43.91
C HIS A 440 -46.47 7.91 43.81
N ARG A 441 -46.67 7.12 42.76
CA ARG A 441 -47.87 6.26 42.61
C ARG A 441 -47.91 5.18 43.65
N ILE A 442 -46.79 4.53 43.99
CA ILE A 442 -46.74 3.50 45.06
C ILE A 442 -47.13 4.12 46.41
N LYS A 443 -46.61 5.32 46.77
CA LYS A 443 -47.03 6.03 47.98
C LYS A 443 -48.55 6.30 48.01
N ASN A 444 -49.09 6.73 46.87
CA ASN A 444 -50.53 6.99 46.77
C ASN A 444 -51.36 5.72 46.95
N ILE A 445 -50.88 4.58 46.41
CA ILE A 445 -51.51 3.28 46.58
C ILE A 445 -51.53 2.90 48.07
N PHE A 446 -50.43 3.02 48.78
CA PHE A 446 -50.40 2.75 50.23
C PHE A 446 -51.34 3.64 51.01
N ALA A 447 -51.41 4.94 50.70
CA ALA A 447 -52.33 5.88 51.33
C ALA A 447 -53.80 5.53 51.07
N VAL A 448 -54.17 5.20 49.85
CA VAL A 448 -55.53 4.79 49.45
C VAL A 448 -55.94 3.49 50.15
N VAL A 449 -55.08 2.47 50.12
CA VAL A 449 -55.34 1.18 50.78
C VAL A 449 -55.52 1.37 52.30
N GLY A 450 -54.64 2.15 52.90
CA GLY A 450 -54.78 2.54 54.34
C GLY A 450 -56.05 3.30 54.64
N GLY A 451 -56.47 4.18 53.71
CA GLY A 451 -57.71 4.93 53.81
C GLY A 451 -58.97 4.03 53.72
N ILE A 452 -58.99 3.12 52.73
CA ILE A 452 -60.10 2.15 52.57
C ILE A 452 -60.23 1.29 53.82
N ALA A 453 -59.09 0.72 54.30
CA ALA A 453 -59.11 -0.06 55.53
C ALA A 453 -59.66 0.72 56.73
N GLY A 454 -59.23 1.99 56.88
CA GLY A 454 -59.75 2.85 57.92
C GLY A 454 -61.27 3.15 57.84
N LEU A 455 -61.79 3.30 56.64
CA LEU A 455 -63.24 3.46 56.42
C LEU A 455 -63.98 2.16 56.76
N SER A 456 -63.46 1.01 56.44
CA SER A 456 -64.04 -0.29 56.77
C SER A 456 -64.14 -0.51 58.28
N ALA A 457 -63.18 -0.05 59.07
CA ALA A 457 -63.21 -0.11 60.53
C ALA A 457 -64.28 0.83 61.18
N ARG A 458 -64.73 1.84 60.46
CA ARG A 458 -65.81 2.70 60.93
C ARG A 458 -67.18 2.02 60.84
N THR A 459 -67.35 1.13 59.87
CA THR A 459 -68.63 0.42 59.69
C THR A 459 -68.72 -0.84 60.54
N ASP A 460 -67.55 -1.42 60.93
CA ASP A 460 -67.45 -2.58 61.83
C ASP A 460 -66.42 -2.32 62.94
N PRO A 461 -66.85 -1.86 64.13
CA PRO A 461 -65.92 -1.60 65.22
C PRO A 461 -65.13 -2.81 65.74
N ALA A 462 -65.61 -4.02 65.48
CA ALA A 462 -64.86 -5.23 65.82
C ALA A 462 -63.59 -5.47 64.92
N ALA A 463 -63.63 -4.90 63.72
CA ALA A 463 -62.49 -4.93 62.82
C ALA A 463 -61.35 -3.93 63.12
N LYS A 464 -61.62 -2.93 63.99
CA LYS A 464 -60.69 -1.83 64.28
C LYS A 464 -59.31 -2.27 64.69
N PRO A 465 -59.11 -3.21 65.63
CA PRO A 465 -57.75 -3.66 66.02
C PRO A 465 -56.98 -4.29 64.86
N PHE A 466 -57.67 -4.99 63.97
CA PHE A 466 -57.06 -5.57 62.74
C PHE A 466 -56.64 -4.47 61.78
N VAL A 467 -57.50 -3.50 61.54
CA VAL A 467 -57.25 -2.42 60.58
C VAL A 467 -56.13 -1.50 61.09
N ASP A 468 -56.10 -1.20 62.37
CA ASP A 468 -55.02 -0.40 62.95
C ASP A 468 -53.65 -1.11 62.74
N ALA A 469 -53.57 -2.39 63.09
CA ALA A 469 -52.36 -3.19 62.86
C ALA A 469 -51.98 -3.31 61.35
N PHE A 470 -52.99 -3.39 60.47
CA PHE A 470 -52.75 -3.40 59.01
C PHE A 470 -52.18 -2.06 58.50
N ARG A 471 -52.68 -0.94 59.00
CA ARG A 471 -52.18 0.43 58.63
C ARG A 471 -50.75 0.64 59.14
N GLU A 472 -50.43 0.21 60.35
CA GLU A 472 -49.04 0.26 60.88
C GLU A 472 -48.08 -0.53 59.97
N ARG A 473 -48.44 -1.72 59.51
CA ARG A 473 -47.64 -2.55 58.58
C ARG A 473 -47.45 -1.83 57.22
N LEU A 474 -48.54 -1.25 56.70
CA LEU A 474 -48.49 -0.48 55.46
C LEU A 474 -47.57 0.74 55.60
N GLY A 475 -47.56 1.38 56.75
CA GLY A 475 -46.66 2.48 57.06
C GLY A 475 -45.19 2.06 57.06
N ALA A 476 -44.86 0.90 57.71
CA ALA A 476 -43.53 0.38 57.70
C ALA A 476 -43.05 -0.01 56.28
N LEU A 477 -43.92 -0.58 55.44
CA LEU A 477 -43.63 -0.89 54.05
C LEU A 477 -43.38 0.37 53.23
N ALA A 478 -44.16 1.41 53.43
CA ALA A 478 -43.99 2.69 52.74
C ALA A 478 -42.65 3.38 53.09
N GLN A 479 -42.26 3.32 54.37
CA GLN A 479 -40.96 3.84 54.87
C GLN A 479 -39.78 3.05 54.28
N ALA A 480 -39.85 1.74 54.24
CA ALA A 480 -38.79 0.88 53.67
C ALA A 480 -38.60 1.13 52.17
N HIS A 481 -39.71 1.21 51.43
CA HIS A 481 -39.69 1.53 50.00
C HIS A 481 -39.10 2.92 49.74
N GLU A 482 -39.39 3.91 50.57
CA GLU A 482 -38.80 5.24 50.44
C GLU A 482 -37.29 5.25 50.74
N TYR A 483 -36.87 4.50 51.74
CA TYR A 483 -35.47 4.43 52.16
C TYR A 483 -34.56 3.86 51.05
N VAL A 484 -35.00 2.83 50.30
CA VAL A 484 -34.20 2.12 49.31
C VAL A 484 -34.34 2.75 47.89
N ARG A 485 -35.14 3.79 47.76
CA ARG A 485 -35.35 4.47 46.49
C ARG A 485 -34.04 4.98 45.89
N PRO A 486 -33.74 4.74 44.60
CA PRO A 486 -32.59 5.34 43.91
C PRO A 486 -32.73 6.87 43.92
N HIS A 487 -31.79 7.56 44.55
CA HIS A 487 -31.68 9.00 44.48
C HIS A 487 -30.97 9.40 43.21
N SER A 488 -31.51 10.31 42.40
CA SER A 488 -30.81 10.95 41.28
C SER A 488 -29.56 11.66 41.82
N PRO A 489 -28.42 11.63 41.11
CA PRO A 489 -27.21 12.37 41.49
C PRO A 489 -27.43 13.88 41.75
N ALA A 490 -28.53 14.43 41.28
CA ALA A 490 -28.92 15.84 41.45
C ALA A 490 -29.69 16.12 42.74
N SER A 491 -30.12 15.13 43.52
CA SER A 491 -30.87 15.31 44.77
C SER A 491 -29.99 15.08 45.98
N THR A 492 -29.50 16.14 46.58
CA THR A 492 -28.90 16.32 47.93
C THR A 492 -27.81 15.31 48.35
N PRO A 493 -26.73 15.74 49.07
CA PRO A 493 -25.56 14.93 49.33
C PRO A 493 -25.97 13.62 49.98
N ALA A 494 -25.38 12.55 49.46
CA ALA A 494 -25.52 11.18 49.90
C ALA A 494 -25.52 11.10 51.43
N VAL A 495 -26.70 10.93 52.04
CA VAL A 495 -26.79 10.28 53.33
C VAL A 495 -26.22 8.87 53.10
N GLN A 496 -25.19 8.53 53.88
CA GLN A 496 -24.48 7.28 53.90
C GLN A 496 -25.32 6.08 53.45
N GLY A 497 -24.90 5.42 52.39
CA GLY A 497 -25.47 4.32 51.65
C GLY A 497 -26.67 3.62 52.27
N GLN A 498 -27.62 3.25 51.41
CA GLN A 498 -28.80 2.44 51.73
C GLN A 498 -28.38 1.12 52.38
N THR A 499 -28.19 1.17 53.71
CA THR A 499 -27.63 0.07 54.49
C THR A 499 -28.71 -0.56 55.36
N LEU A 500 -28.53 -1.82 55.69
CA LEU A 500 -29.46 -2.58 56.48
C LEU A 500 -29.61 -2.02 57.91
N LEU A 501 -28.52 -1.70 58.58
CA LEU A 501 -28.59 -1.11 59.92
C LEU A 501 -29.18 0.34 59.89
N GLY A 502 -28.94 1.08 58.78
CA GLY A 502 -29.60 2.37 58.55
C GLY A 502 -31.10 2.24 58.42
N LEU A 503 -31.60 1.25 57.67
CA LEU A 503 -33.01 0.91 57.60
C LEU A 503 -33.58 0.54 58.95
N MET A 504 -32.86 -0.28 59.73
CA MET A 504 -33.28 -0.67 61.09
C MET A 504 -33.43 0.57 62.01
N ARG A 505 -32.48 1.50 61.97
CA ARG A 505 -32.58 2.76 62.73
C ARG A 505 -33.82 3.56 62.32
N LEU A 506 -34.12 3.66 61.06
CA LEU A 506 -35.31 4.36 60.57
C LEU A 506 -36.61 3.74 61.09
N ILE A 507 -36.76 2.42 61.03
CA ILE A 507 -37.96 1.71 61.46
C ILE A 507 -38.11 1.79 63.00
N MET A 508 -37.00 1.58 63.75
CA MET A 508 -37.03 1.58 65.20
C MET A 508 -37.27 2.96 65.80
N ALA A 509 -37.00 4.06 65.06
CA ALA A 509 -37.27 5.44 65.50
C ALA A 509 -38.75 5.66 65.89
N ALA A 510 -39.67 4.95 65.19
CA ALA A 510 -41.13 5.05 65.48
C ALA A 510 -41.53 4.46 66.86
N TYR A 511 -40.68 3.66 67.49
CA TYR A 511 -40.92 2.98 68.77
C TYR A 511 -40.10 3.58 69.92
N THR A 512 -39.34 4.62 69.68
CA THR A 512 -38.60 5.34 70.69
C THR A 512 -39.51 6.38 71.34
N GLN A 513 -39.98 6.16 72.62
CA GLN A 513 -40.79 7.11 73.40
C GLN A 513 -39.86 7.75 74.43
N ASP A 514 -40.14 9.01 74.73
CA ASP A 514 -39.57 9.81 75.85
C ASP A 514 -38.07 10.08 75.82
N GLY A 515 -37.41 10.03 74.61
CA GLY A 515 -35.99 10.37 74.50
C GLY A 515 -34.99 9.37 75.10
N ARG A 516 -35.46 8.22 75.56
CA ARG A 516 -34.62 7.14 76.07
C ARG A 516 -34.21 6.22 74.94
N GLU A 517 -32.88 5.94 74.80
CA GLU A 517 -32.35 4.98 73.82
C GLU A 517 -32.67 3.57 74.24
N ARG A 518 -33.86 3.05 73.90
CA ARG A 518 -34.28 1.68 74.21
C ARG A 518 -33.90 0.66 73.15
N PHE A 519 -33.39 1.14 72.00
CA PHE A 519 -32.87 0.33 70.92
C PHE A 519 -31.37 0.57 70.76
N VAL A 520 -30.57 -0.50 70.83
CA VAL A 520 -29.13 -0.48 70.57
C VAL A 520 -28.89 -1.21 69.26
N ILE A 521 -28.46 -0.48 68.23
CA ILE A 521 -28.19 -1.04 66.87
C ILE A 521 -26.70 -0.96 66.58
N ARG A 522 -26.05 -2.10 66.42
CA ARG A 522 -24.60 -2.19 66.24
C ARG A 522 -24.17 -3.38 65.37
N GLY A 523 -22.91 -3.40 64.96
CA GLY A 523 -22.30 -4.50 64.22
C GLY A 523 -21.97 -4.14 62.80
N ASP A 524 -21.73 -5.17 61.99
CA ASP A 524 -21.38 -5.02 60.58
C ASP A 524 -22.61 -4.52 59.79
N ASP A 525 -22.39 -3.61 58.84
CA ASP A 525 -23.47 -3.05 58.02
C ASP A 525 -23.29 -3.50 56.56
N VAL A 526 -24.40 -3.74 55.86
CA VAL A 526 -24.40 -4.23 54.48
C VAL A 526 -25.42 -3.45 53.63
N ALA A 527 -25.17 -3.32 52.35
CA ALA A 527 -26.13 -2.70 51.45
C ALA A 527 -27.42 -3.54 51.39
N VAL A 528 -28.58 -2.85 51.35
CA VAL A 528 -29.90 -3.47 51.26
C VAL A 528 -30.66 -2.98 50.01
N GLY A 529 -31.21 -3.94 49.21
CA GLY A 529 -32.05 -3.68 48.08
C GLY A 529 -33.54 -3.55 48.42
N ASP A 530 -34.37 -3.13 47.46
CA ASP A 530 -35.77 -2.81 47.67
C ASP A 530 -36.60 -4.00 48.20
N ARG A 531 -36.39 -5.20 47.61
CA ARG A 531 -37.12 -6.40 47.99
C ARG A 531 -36.79 -6.84 49.41
N SER A 532 -35.52 -6.83 49.77
CA SER A 532 -35.05 -7.26 51.11
C SER A 532 -35.34 -6.20 52.16
N ALA A 533 -35.25 -4.91 51.83
CA ALA A 533 -35.65 -3.84 52.74
C ALA A 533 -37.12 -3.94 53.12
N THR A 534 -38.02 -4.14 52.14
CA THR A 534 -39.46 -4.30 52.38
C THR A 534 -39.74 -5.53 53.23
N ALA A 535 -39.08 -6.65 52.96
CA ALA A 535 -39.23 -7.89 53.70
C ALA A 535 -38.75 -7.76 55.19
N LEU A 536 -37.55 -7.21 55.36
CA LEU A 536 -36.96 -7.05 56.70
C LEU A 536 -37.67 -5.95 57.52
N ALA A 537 -38.14 -4.88 56.88
CA ALA A 537 -38.91 -3.84 57.55
C ALA A 537 -40.18 -4.40 58.18
N LEU A 538 -40.89 -5.26 57.45
CA LEU A 538 -42.11 -5.88 57.95
C LEU A 538 -41.83 -6.82 59.15
N ILE A 539 -40.79 -7.64 59.03
CA ILE A 539 -40.36 -8.54 60.12
C ILE A 539 -39.98 -7.74 61.37
N MET A 540 -39.15 -6.73 61.20
CA MET A 540 -38.68 -5.91 62.31
C MET A 540 -39.79 -5.07 62.96
N HIS A 541 -40.72 -4.56 62.15
CA HIS A 541 -41.92 -3.88 62.65
C HIS A 541 -42.77 -4.81 63.51
N GLU A 542 -43.00 -6.06 63.10
CA GLU A 542 -43.76 -7.04 63.87
C GLU A 542 -43.03 -7.39 65.19
N GLN A 543 -41.68 -7.56 65.12
CA GLN A 543 -40.91 -7.82 66.36
C GLN A 543 -40.94 -6.65 67.31
N ALA A 544 -40.79 -5.41 66.82
CA ALA A 544 -40.87 -4.23 67.64
C ALA A 544 -42.26 -4.08 68.28
N THR A 545 -43.33 -4.34 67.52
CA THR A 545 -44.69 -4.33 68.05
C THR A 545 -44.91 -5.39 69.11
N ASN A 546 -44.37 -6.61 68.95
CA ASN A 546 -44.41 -7.69 69.94
C ASN A 546 -43.61 -7.34 71.20
N ALA A 547 -42.42 -6.75 71.03
CA ALA A 547 -41.61 -6.31 72.15
C ALA A 547 -42.27 -5.26 73.03
N VAL A 548 -43.02 -4.31 72.39
CA VAL A 548 -43.82 -3.30 73.12
C VAL A 548 -45.00 -3.95 73.84
N LYS A 549 -45.69 -4.89 73.21
CA LYS A 549 -46.91 -5.49 73.77
C LYS A 549 -46.63 -6.57 74.84
N TYR A 550 -45.62 -7.39 74.63
CA TYR A 550 -45.41 -8.64 75.39
C TYR A 550 -43.98 -8.86 75.84
N GLY A 551 -43.00 -8.18 75.21
CA GLY A 551 -41.57 -8.46 75.36
C GLY A 551 -40.81 -7.41 76.16
N GLY A 552 -39.52 -7.23 75.77
CA GLY A 552 -38.56 -6.38 76.45
C GLY A 552 -39.01 -4.92 76.58
N LEU A 553 -39.75 -4.38 75.64
CA LEU A 553 -40.19 -2.97 75.65
C LEU A 553 -41.51 -2.74 76.41
N SER A 554 -42.13 -3.78 76.94
CA SER A 554 -43.36 -3.67 77.76
C SER A 554 -43.10 -3.17 79.17
N THR A 555 -41.85 -3.10 79.61
CA THR A 555 -41.43 -2.54 80.94
C THR A 555 -40.61 -1.26 80.75
N GLU A 556 -40.49 -0.42 81.82
CA GLU A 556 -39.72 0.83 81.70
C GLU A 556 -38.22 0.68 81.45
N ASP A 557 -37.63 -0.36 82.04
CA ASP A 557 -36.18 -0.59 81.93
C ASP A 557 -35.77 -1.60 80.83
N GLY A 558 -36.74 -2.08 80.08
CA GLY A 558 -36.49 -3.07 79.04
C GLY A 558 -35.87 -2.45 77.77
N THR A 559 -34.99 -3.21 77.16
CA THR A 559 -34.21 -2.80 75.97
C THR A 559 -34.20 -3.88 74.89
N VAL A 560 -33.96 -3.46 73.68
CA VAL A 560 -33.75 -4.34 72.53
C VAL A 560 -32.40 -4.03 71.88
N THR A 561 -31.62 -5.06 71.68
CA THR A 561 -30.34 -4.97 70.97
C THR A 561 -30.45 -5.65 69.61
N LEU A 562 -30.17 -4.92 68.56
CA LEU A 562 -30.01 -5.42 67.20
C LEU A 562 -28.53 -5.50 66.84
N THR A 563 -28.06 -6.70 66.52
CA THR A 563 -26.66 -6.89 66.15
C THR A 563 -26.56 -7.50 64.75
N GLY A 564 -25.88 -6.80 63.88
CA GLY A 564 -25.51 -7.29 62.55
C GLY A 564 -24.13 -7.97 62.57
N ARG A 565 -24.00 -9.13 61.95
CA ARG A 565 -22.71 -9.82 61.81
C ARG A 565 -22.58 -10.40 60.41
N LEU A 566 -21.48 -10.05 59.74
CA LEU A 566 -21.07 -10.68 58.49
C LEU A 566 -20.24 -11.92 58.79
N ASP A 567 -20.64 -13.07 58.21
CA ASP A 567 -19.97 -14.33 58.37
C ASP A 567 -19.80 -14.97 56.98
N GLY A 568 -18.67 -14.70 56.34
CA GLY A 568 -18.43 -15.10 54.95
C GLY A 568 -19.45 -14.51 53.98
N GLU A 569 -20.18 -15.35 53.26
CA GLU A 569 -21.24 -14.97 52.32
C GLU A 569 -22.63 -14.81 52.97
N SER A 570 -22.74 -15.01 54.28
CA SER A 570 -23.97 -14.91 55.03
C SER A 570 -23.94 -13.71 55.97
N TYR A 571 -25.11 -13.13 56.17
CA TYR A 571 -25.33 -12.04 57.13
C TYR A 571 -26.32 -12.51 58.20
N ALA A 572 -25.94 -12.37 59.46
CA ALA A 572 -26.78 -12.70 60.61
C ALA A 572 -27.25 -11.42 61.32
N LEU A 573 -28.56 -11.16 61.34
CA LEU A 573 -29.18 -10.11 62.13
C LEU A 573 -29.80 -10.75 63.38
N THR A 574 -29.32 -10.33 64.52
CA THR A 574 -29.77 -10.85 65.80
C THR A 574 -30.57 -9.74 66.55
N TRP A 575 -31.80 -10.03 66.90
CA TRP A 575 -32.67 -9.28 67.79
C TRP A 575 -32.59 -9.92 69.20
N ALA A 576 -32.27 -9.19 70.22
CA ALA A 576 -32.23 -9.68 71.61
C ALA A 576 -32.98 -8.71 72.51
N GLU A 577 -33.94 -9.24 73.25
CA GLU A 577 -34.71 -8.51 74.24
C GLU A 577 -34.16 -8.74 75.64
N SER A 578 -34.18 -7.73 76.47
CA SER A 578 -33.77 -7.82 77.88
C SER A 578 -34.60 -6.88 78.76
N GLY A 579 -34.69 -7.22 80.04
CA GLY A 579 -35.40 -6.40 81.05
C GLY A 579 -36.94 -6.48 80.96
N GLY A 580 -37.47 -7.37 80.11
CA GLY A 580 -38.91 -7.62 80.03
C GLY A 580 -39.45 -8.62 81.04
N PRO A 581 -40.76 -8.96 80.93
CA PRO A 581 -41.35 -10.03 81.76
C PRO A 581 -40.63 -11.36 81.55
N PRO A 582 -40.39 -12.18 82.60
CA PRO A 582 -39.72 -13.46 82.44
C PRO A 582 -40.51 -14.42 81.54
N VAL A 583 -39.81 -15.01 80.61
CA VAL A 583 -40.39 -15.97 79.64
C VAL A 583 -40.32 -17.36 80.28
N SER A 584 -41.50 -17.88 80.64
CA SER A 584 -41.60 -19.20 81.29
C SER A 584 -41.75 -20.36 80.31
N ALA A 585 -42.18 -20.15 79.11
CA ALA A 585 -42.31 -21.15 78.05
C ALA A 585 -42.50 -20.50 76.69
N PRO A 586 -42.13 -21.18 75.56
CA PRO A 586 -42.46 -20.71 74.23
C PRO A 586 -43.98 -20.54 74.04
N PRO A 587 -44.41 -19.56 73.23
CA PRO A 587 -45.82 -19.34 72.94
C PRO A 587 -46.48 -20.59 72.30
N THR A 588 -47.59 -21.05 72.86
CA THR A 588 -48.34 -22.23 72.35
C THR A 588 -49.10 -21.94 71.05
N ARG A 589 -49.34 -20.69 70.70
CA ARG A 589 -49.96 -20.27 69.45
C ARG A 589 -48.98 -19.43 68.61
N ARG A 590 -48.75 -19.83 67.37
CA ARG A 590 -48.02 -19.01 66.43
C ARG A 590 -48.92 -17.83 65.97
N GLY A 591 -48.55 -16.63 66.29
CA GLY A 591 -49.24 -15.42 65.86
C GLY A 591 -48.96 -15.11 64.35
N PHE A 592 -49.71 -14.21 63.77
CA PHE A 592 -49.53 -13.79 62.39
C PHE A 592 -48.14 -13.32 62.10
N GLY A 593 -47.50 -12.54 62.96
CA GLY A 593 -46.15 -12.00 62.79
C GLY A 593 -45.09 -13.10 62.68
N THR A 594 -45.22 -14.18 63.48
CA THR A 594 -44.24 -15.32 63.42
C THR A 594 -44.38 -16.10 62.11
N VAL A 595 -45.59 -16.34 61.65
CA VAL A 595 -45.86 -17.03 60.38
C VAL A 595 -45.39 -16.19 59.16
N LEU A 596 -45.60 -14.86 59.24
CA LEU A 596 -45.13 -13.94 58.25
C LEU A 596 -43.61 -13.90 58.17
N ALA A 597 -42.94 -13.78 59.34
CA ALA A 597 -41.48 -13.73 59.41
C ALA A 597 -40.84 -15.04 58.84
N ASP A 598 -41.37 -16.20 59.21
CA ASP A 598 -40.91 -17.47 58.68
C ASP A 598 -41.03 -17.58 57.17
N ARG A 599 -42.21 -17.22 56.61
CA ARG A 599 -42.46 -17.25 55.18
C ARG A 599 -41.61 -16.25 54.40
N THR A 600 -41.41 -15.07 54.96
CA THR A 600 -40.65 -14.00 54.33
C THR A 600 -39.17 -14.34 54.32
N VAL A 601 -38.62 -14.79 55.44
CA VAL A 601 -37.20 -15.17 55.51
C VAL A 601 -36.88 -16.37 54.63
N SER A 602 -37.68 -17.44 54.69
CA SER A 602 -37.44 -18.65 53.91
C SER A 602 -37.83 -18.51 52.46
N GLY A 603 -38.91 -17.79 52.10
CA GLY A 603 -39.45 -17.72 50.73
C GLY A 603 -38.94 -16.53 49.92
N GLN A 604 -38.62 -15.40 50.55
CA GLN A 604 -38.18 -14.19 49.81
C GLN A 604 -36.69 -13.93 49.96
N LEU A 605 -36.08 -14.27 51.11
CA LEU A 605 -34.68 -13.99 51.41
C LEU A 605 -33.79 -15.22 51.34
N ASP A 606 -34.35 -16.42 51.09
CA ASP A 606 -33.66 -17.71 51.13
C ASP A 606 -32.77 -17.89 52.36
N GLY A 607 -33.33 -17.45 53.47
CA GLY A 607 -32.67 -17.40 54.78
C GLY A 607 -33.26 -18.36 55.80
N THR A 608 -32.71 -18.33 56.99
CA THR A 608 -33.20 -19.10 58.14
C THR A 608 -33.58 -18.15 59.28
N LEU A 609 -34.69 -18.48 59.97
CA LEU A 609 -35.17 -17.76 61.15
C LEU A 609 -35.15 -18.72 62.36
N LYS A 610 -34.51 -18.31 63.43
CA LYS A 610 -34.47 -19.05 64.70
C LYS A 610 -34.91 -18.18 65.83
N HIS A 611 -35.79 -18.72 66.70
CA HIS A 611 -36.22 -18.10 67.93
C HIS A 611 -35.69 -18.91 69.14
N ASP A 612 -35.10 -18.21 70.09
CA ASP A 612 -34.69 -18.75 71.35
C ASP A 612 -35.40 -17.99 72.48
N TRP A 613 -36.23 -18.73 73.25
CA TRP A 613 -37.05 -18.18 74.32
C TRP A 613 -36.33 -18.44 75.66
N ALA A 614 -35.44 -17.53 76.03
CA ALA A 614 -34.72 -17.58 77.27
C ALA A 614 -35.48 -16.90 78.41
N PRO A 615 -35.27 -17.25 79.69
CA PRO A 615 -35.88 -16.58 80.86
C PRO A 615 -35.65 -15.06 80.90
N GLY A 616 -34.56 -14.56 80.26
CA GLY A 616 -34.17 -13.16 80.20
C GLY A 616 -34.82 -12.37 79.05
N GLY A 617 -35.54 -13.03 78.13
CA GLY A 617 -36.16 -12.44 76.95
C GLY A 617 -36.04 -13.25 75.67
N LEU A 618 -36.65 -12.79 74.58
CA LEU A 618 -36.55 -13.40 73.26
C LEU A 618 -35.24 -13.05 72.58
N VAL A 619 -34.57 -14.08 72.02
CA VAL A 619 -33.48 -13.90 71.06
C VAL A 619 -33.94 -14.46 69.70
N MET A 620 -34.09 -13.58 68.71
CA MET A 620 -34.43 -13.97 67.35
C MET A 620 -33.19 -13.75 66.45
N ARG A 621 -32.84 -14.75 65.63
CA ARG A 621 -31.75 -14.65 64.66
C ARG A 621 -32.25 -14.94 63.26
N VAL A 622 -32.03 -13.95 62.38
CA VAL A 622 -32.27 -14.05 60.93
C VAL A 622 -30.91 -14.21 60.26
N THR A 623 -30.72 -15.27 59.49
CA THR A 623 -29.49 -15.49 58.72
C THR A 623 -29.84 -15.56 57.23
N VAL A 624 -29.19 -14.73 56.42
CA VAL A 624 -29.54 -14.55 55.00
C VAL A 624 -28.27 -14.47 54.17
N PRO A 625 -28.21 -15.02 52.96
CA PRO A 625 -27.08 -14.80 52.04
C PRO A 625 -26.96 -13.29 51.72
N VAL A 626 -25.71 -12.76 51.75
CA VAL A 626 -25.47 -11.33 51.46
C VAL A 626 -25.95 -10.93 50.05
N ALA A 627 -25.81 -11.85 49.12
CA ALA A 627 -26.28 -11.64 47.72
C ALA A 627 -27.78 -11.30 47.69
N ASN A 628 -28.59 -11.97 48.55
CA ASN A 628 -30.05 -11.78 48.60
C ASN A 628 -30.47 -10.51 49.33
N LEU A 629 -29.57 -9.87 50.10
CA LEU A 629 -29.82 -8.60 50.74
C LEU A 629 -29.69 -7.42 49.76
N ARG A 630 -28.96 -7.59 48.69
CA ARG A 630 -28.71 -6.53 47.69
C ARG A 630 -29.79 -6.42 46.63
N HIS A 631 -30.77 -7.31 46.58
CA HIS A 631 -31.86 -7.35 45.60
C HIS A 631 -33.19 -6.80 46.12
#